data_8db4552635c3b03874b60176b7a25059
#
_entry.id   8db4552635c3b03874b60176b7a25059
#
_cell.length_a   1.000
_cell.length_b   1.000
_cell.length_c   1.000
_cell.angle_alpha   90.00
_cell.angle_beta   90.00
_cell.angle_gamma   90.00
#
_symmetry.space_group_name_H-M   'P 1'
#
loop_
_entity.id
_entity.type
_entity.pdbx_description
1 polymer ?
#
loop_
_entity_poly.entity_id
_entity_poly.type
_entity_poly.pdbx_seq_one_letter_code
_entity_poly.pdbx_strand_id
1 'polypeptide(L)'
;MTTAALASEVAAQEIETKQDRLNALMDEHGWSAVLFSRHENIAWITAGRVEARVALGTETAVCSLLLTRQGRRFYIAPENEGPRLAAEEFSGLGFEPLLYPWTDNTTDVLAHKAGGPEIGADTAMPGFYHHNFTPLRAPLLSAEVDRLRQVAAAVTASTVRVLRTFTPGITEDEMAARISADLLTRHITPSVLLMGADERIFHYKHAVPRAGVLKNYGMLNLCARQHGLVISITRFIHFGPLPAVLAANFEKAARINAELLHATRAGATSADLYAVAAKGYAAAGVPDEIAKHHQGGACGYLERDWVALPDGTERVAPTQAFAWNPSLQGAKAEDTVLLRDGAIEILTATPDLPVIEISIGGKIYRSAGVYLP
;
A
#
# COMPACT_ATOMS: atom_id res chain seq x y z
N MET A 1 1.20 6.74 33.26
CA MET A 1 1.08 5.61 32.29
C MET A 1 2.39 5.49 31.55
N THR A 2 2.89 4.28 31.31
CA THR A 2 4.08 4.05 30.48
C THR A 2 3.72 4.21 29.01
N THR A 3 4.69 4.53 28.17
CA THR A 3 4.50 4.66 26.71
C THR A 3 3.87 3.40 26.10
N ALA A 4 4.23 2.20 26.59
CA ALA A 4 3.66 0.93 26.16
C ALA A 4 2.17 0.78 26.54
N ALA A 5 1.76 1.25 27.71
CA ALA A 5 0.36 1.22 28.15
C ALA A 5 -0.51 2.15 27.29
N LEU A 6 -0.02 3.35 26.98
CA LEU A 6 -0.70 4.29 26.07
C LEU A 6 -0.85 3.72 24.67
N ALA A 7 0.18 3.08 24.14
CA ALA A 7 0.13 2.44 22.81
C ALA A 7 -0.89 1.28 22.78
N SER A 8 -1.02 0.54 23.87
CA SER A 8 -2.01 -0.54 24.00
C SER A 8 -3.44 0.00 24.05
N GLU A 9 -3.67 1.10 24.79
CA GLU A 9 -4.98 1.74 24.91
C GLU A 9 -5.44 2.36 23.58
N VAL A 10 -4.55 3.04 22.85
CA VAL A 10 -4.83 3.58 21.50
C VAL A 10 -5.19 2.46 20.52
N ALA A 11 -4.47 1.34 20.55
CA ALA A 11 -4.78 0.21 19.69
C ALA A 11 -6.13 -0.44 20.03
N ALA A 12 -6.48 -0.55 21.32
CA ALA A 12 -7.77 -1.08 21.76
C ALA A 12 -8.92 -0.19 21.26
N GLN A 13 -8.81 1.13 21.43
CA GLN A 13 -9.81 2.10 20.94
C GLN A 13 -9.96 2.06 19.41
N GLU A 14 -8.85 1.88 18.68
CA GLU A 14 -8.88 1.73 17.23
C GLU A 14 -9.62 0.46 16.80
N ILE A 15 -9.35 -0.67 17.46
CA ILE A 15 -10.03 -1.95 17.20
C ILE A 15 -11.52 -1.84 17.48
N GLU A 16 -11.93 -1.19 18.56
CA GLU A 16 -13.35 -0.94 18.87
C GLU A 16 -14.03 -0.10 17.79
N THR A 17 -13.43 1.01 17.39
CA THR A 17 -13.97 1.86 16.31
C THR A 17 -14.14 1.10 15.01
N LYS A 18 -13.21 0.22 14.67
CA LYS A 18 -13.30 -0.62 13.47
C LYS A 18 -14.33 -1.72 13.59
N GLN A 19 -14.47 -2.28 14.78
CA GLN A 19 -15.54 -3.24 15.10
C GLN A 19 -16.92 -2.60 14.93
N ASP A 20 -17.11 -1.35 15.36
CA ASP A 20 -18.36 -0.62 15.19
C ASP A 20 -18.70 -0.40 13.70
N ARG A 21 -17.71 -0.03 12.88
CA ARG A 21 -17.90 0.05 11.41
C ARG A 21 -18.31 -1.31 10.82
N LEU A 22 -17.69 -2.38 11.29
CA LEU A 22 -18.00 -3.74 10.83
C LEU A 22 -19.40 -4.17 11.29
N ASN A 23 -19.80 -3.83 12.52
CA ASN A 23 -21.13 -4.10 13.06
C ASN A 23 -22.21 -3.40 12.22
N ALA A 24 -22.00 -2.13 11.86
CA ALA A 24 -22.92 -1.39 11.00
C ALA A 24 -23.10 -2.07 9.63
N LEU A 25 -22.01 -2.57 9.03
CA LEU A 25 -22.08 -3.33 7.79
C LEU A 25 -22.82 -4.67 7.96
N MET A 26 -22.57 -5.38 9.06
CA MET A 26 -23.30 -6.62 9.38
C MET A 26 -24.80 -6.35 9.55
N ASP A 27 -25.18 -5.23 10.16
CA ASP A 27 -26.58 -4.81 10.31
C ASP A 27 -27.23 -4.52 8.95
N GLU A 28 -26.52 -3.83 8.04
CA GLU A 28 -27.01 -3.51 6.70
C GLU A 28 -27.29 -4.77 5.88
N HIS A 29 -26.43 -5.78 5.99
CA HIS A 29 -26.53 -7.02 5.21
C HIS A 29 -27.26 -8.16 5.92
N GLY A 30 -27.63 -8.01 7.18
CA GLY A 30 -28.25 -9.07 7.99
C GLY A 30 -27.28 -10.20 8.37
N TRP A 31 -25.96 -9.95 8.37
CA TRP A 31 -24.97 -10.97 8.72
C TRP A 31 -24.84 -11.16 10.24
N SER A 32 -24.62 -12.40 10.63
CA SER A 32 -24.34 -12.78 12.03
C SER A 32 -22.86 -12.66 12.39
N ALA A 33 -21.98 -12.74 11.35
CA ALA A 33 -20.54 -12.63 11.53
C ALA A 33 -19.87 -12.20 10.21
N VAL A 34 -18.56 -11.85 10.30
CA VAL A 34 -17.67 -11.65 9.15
C VAL A 34 -16.42 -12.49 9.33
N LEU A 35 -15.99 -13.13 8.25
CA LEU A 35 -14.76 -13.92 8.15
C LEU A 35 -13.73 -13.18 7.30
N PHE A 36 -12.60 -12.82 7.89
CA PHE A 36 -11.44 -12.24 7.20
C PHE A 36 -10.33 -13.28 7.05
N SER A 37 -9.92 -13.54 5.81
CA SER A 37 -8.80 -14.41 5.46
C SER A 37 -7.67 -13.66 4.75
N ARG A 38 -7.96 -12.45 4.24
CA ARG A 38 -6.99 -11.63 3.52
C ARG A 38 -6.17 -10.76 4.48
N HIS A 39 -4.88 -10.62 4.17
CA HIS A 39 -3.93 -9.92 5.05
C HIS A 39 -4.33 -8.49 5.36
N GLU A 40 -4.80 -7.75 4.36
CA GLU A 40 -5.18 -6.35 4.53
C GLU A 40 -6.33 -6.15 5.52
N ASN A 41 -7.32 -7.06 5.52
CA ASN A 41 -8.46 -6.99 6.44
C ASN A 41 -8.08 -7.44 7.84
N ILE A 42 -7.24 -8.48 7.95
CA ILE A 42 -6.68 -8.93 9.23
C ILE A 42 -5.85 -7.81 9.88
N ALA A 43 -4.93 -7.22 9.13
CA ALA A 43 -4.12 -6.12 9.63
C ALA A 43 -4.97 -4.91 10.01
N TRP A 44 -5.98 -4.57 9.21
CA TRP A 44 -6.88 -3.46 9.49
C TRP A 44 -7.63 -3.64 10.81
N ILE A 45 -8.33 -4.77 10.98
CA ILE A 45 -9.17 -4.99 12.17
C ILE A 45 -8.36 -5.18 13.46
N THR A 46 -7.09 -5.54 13.37
CA THR A 46 -6.19 -5.75 14.51
C THR A 46 -5.26 -4.55 14.78
N ALA A 47 -5.57 -3.37 14.23
CA ALA A 47 -4.75 -2.16 14.36
C ALA A 47 -3.28 -2.37 13.91
N GLY A 48 -3.05 -3.21 12.90
CA GLY A 48 -1.73 -3.52 12.35
C GLY A 48 -0.84 -4.35 13.28
N ARG A 49 -1.40 -5.01 14.28
CA ARG A 49 -0.65 -5.79 15.29
C ARG A 49 -0.43 -7.24 14.88
N VAL A 50 -1.25 -7.79 13.99
CA VAL A 50 -1.17 -9.18 13.56
C VAL A 50 -0.49 -9.28 12.20
N GLU A 51 0.58 -10.07 12.14
CA GLU A 51 1.20 -10.51 10.89
C GLU A 51 1.05 -12.05 10.78
N ALA A 52 -0.05 -12.46 10.19
CA ALA A 52 -0.40 -13.87 10.06
C ALA A 52 0.09 -14.50 8.75
N ARG A 53 1.15 -13.98 8.16
CA ARG A 53 1.72 -14.47 6.90
C ARG A 53 2.92 -15.37 7.18
N VAL A 54 2.93 -16.54 6.55
CA VAL A 54 4.09 -17.44 6.51
C VAL A 54 4.75 -17.34 5.12
N ALA A 55 3.96 -17.47 4.06
CA ALA A 55 4.45 -17.29 2.70
C ALA A 55 4.27 -15.84 2.26
N LEU A 56 5.36 -15.13 1.93
CA LEU A 56 5.35 -13.70 1.60
C LEU A 56 4.54 -13.36 0.35
N GLY A 57 4.39 -14.30 -0.58
CA GLY A 57 3.69 -14.11 -1.85
C GLY A 57 2.19 -14.43 -1.83
N THR A 58 1.61 -14.80 -0.68
CA THR A 58 0.18 -15.13 -0.59
C THR A 58 -0.67 -13.89 -0.29
N GLU A 59 -1.89 -13.88 -0.82
CA GLU A 59 -2.89 -12.85 -0.51
C GLU A 59 -3.65 -13.15 0.78
N THR A 60 -3.70 -14.43 1.19
CA THR A 60 -4.39 -14.90 2.39
C THR A 60 -3.39 -15.26 3.49
N ALA A 61 -3.81 -15.06 4.73
CA ALA A 61 -3.08 -15.44 5.92
C ALA A 61 -3.14 -16.96 6.19
N VAL A 62 -2.33 -17.43 7.13
CA VAL A 62 -2.38 -18.82 7.63
C VAL A 62 -3.54 -19.04 8.61
N CYS A 63 -4.22 -17.97 9.00
CA CYS A 63 -5.44 -18.03 9.82
C CYS A 63 -6.54 -17.17 9.21
N SER A 64 -7.78 -17.41 9.61
CA SER A 64 -8.90 -16.53 9.33
C SER A 64 -9.42 -15.93 10.63
N LEU A 65 -9.88 -14.68 10.60
CA LEU A 65 -10.51 -14.02 11.76
C LEU A 65 -12.02 -14.04 11.59
N LEU A 66 -12.72 -14.60 12.57
CA LEU A 66 -14.17 -14.55 12.64
C LEU A 66 -14.60 -13.54 13.70
N LEU A 67 -15.33 -12.51 13.28
CA LEU A 67 -15.87 -11.48 14.15
C LEU A 67 -17.39 -11.58 14.14
N THR A 68 -17.98 -11.84 15.30
CA THR A 68 -19.43 -12.00 15.41
C THR A 68 -20.11 -10.69 15.77
N ARG A 69 -21.38 -10.55 15.40
CA ARG A 69 -22.23 -9.40 15.76
C ARG A 69 -22.39 -9.21 17.27
N GLN A 70 -22.22 -10.29 18.07
CA GLN A 70 -22.25 -10.25 19.53
C GLN A 70 -20.92 -9.81 20.15
N GLY A 71 -19.92 -9.43 19.31
CA GLY A 71 -18.61 -8.94 19.75
C GLY A 71 -17.60 -10.03 20.11
N ARG A 72 -17.91 -11.32 19.89
CA ARG A 72 -16.91 -12.38 20.03
C ARG A 72 -15.95 -12.36 18.85
N ARG A 73 -14.69 -12.65 19.13
CA ARG A 73 -13.59 -12.63 18.16
C ARG A 73 -12.84 -13.96 18.21
N PHE A 74 -12.66 -14.58 17.07
CA PHE A 74 -11.94 -15.84 16.95
C PHE A 74 -10.86 -15.74 15.87
N TYR A 75 -9.76 -16.47 16.09
CA TYR A 75 -8.89 -16.84 14.99
C TYR A 75 -9.00 -18.33 14.70
N ILE A 76 -9.19 -18.69 13.43
CA ILE A 76 -9.36 -20.06 12.95
C ILE A 76 -8.07 -20.42 12.22
N ALA A 77 -7.35 -21.44 12.68
CA ALA A 77 -6.05 -21.82 12.15
C ALA A 77 -5.78 -23.31 12.30
N PRO A 78 -4.84 -23.87 11.50
CA PRO A 78 -4.34 -25.22 11.75
C PRO A 78 -3.55 -25.27 13.07
N GLU A 79 -3.60 -26.41 13.76
CA GLU A 79 -3.00 -26.61 15.09
C GLU A 79 -1.48 -26.32 15.14
N ASN A 80 -0.75 -26.56 14.06
CA ASN A 80 0.69 -26.27 13.99
C ASN A 80 1.02 -24.78 14.07
N GLU A 81 0.11 -23.89 13.66
CA GLU A 81 0.26 -22.43 13.78
C GLU A 81 -0.26 -21.88 15.13
N GLY A 82 -1.10 -22.64 15.82
CA GLY A 82 -1.75 -22.22 17.06
C GLY A 82 -0.82 -21.62 18.11
N PRO A 83 0.29 -22.28 18.50
CA PRO A 83 1.20 -21.77 19.53
C PRO A 83 1.84 -20.42 19.18
N ARG A 84 2.32 -20.25 17.94
CA ARG A 84 2.92 -18.99 17.47
C ARG A 84 1.88 -17.87 17.44
N LEU A 85 0.74 -18.13 16.80
CA LEU A 85 -0.34 -17.15 16.72
C LEU A 85 -0.82 -16.70 18.09
N ALA A 86 -0.99 -17.63 19.04
CA ALA A 86 -1.43 -17.29 20.40
C ALA A 86 -0.42 -16.43 21.15
N ALA A 87 0.88 -16.76 21.06
CA ALA A 87 1.92 -16.11 21.83
C ALA A 87 2.38 -14.77 21.20
N GLU A 88 2.55 -14.73 19.89
CA GLU A 88 3.21 -13.62 19.19
C GLU A 88 2.22 -12.64 18.56
N GLU A 89 1.06 -13.14 18.04
CA GLU A 89 0.15 -12.33 17.26
C GLU A 89 -1.09 -11.89 18.03
N PHE A 90 -1.80 -12.81 18.68
CA PHE A 90 -3.11 -12.53 19.30
C PHE A 90 -3.06 -12.25 20.80
N SER A 91 -1.90 -12.32 21.42
CA SER A 91 -1.75 -12.05 22.85
C SER A 91 -2.29 -10.66 23.23
N GLY A 92 -3.26 -10.61 24.15
CA GLY A 92 -3.88 -9.37 24.63
C GLY A 92 -4.86 -8.69 23.66
N LEU A 93 -5.23 -9.34 22.53
CA LEU A 93 -6.19 -8.78 21.57
C LEU A 93 -7.63 -9.31 21.73
N GLY A 94 -7.87 -10.22 22.67
CA GLY A 94 -9.20 -10.76 22.95
C GLY A 94 -9.75 -11.71 21.89
N PHE A 95 -8.87 -12.38 21.13
CA PHE A 95 -9.24 -13.41 20.17
C PHE A 95 -9.16 -14.79 20.83
N GLU A 96 -10.18 -15.62 20.63
CA GLU A 96 -10.24 -17.01 21.06
C GLU A 96 -9.78 -17.94 19.92
N PRO A 97 -8.93 -18.98 20.18
CA PRO A 97 -8.53 -19.94 19.16
C PRO A 97 -9.66 -20.89 18.76
N LEU A 98 -9.83 -21.14 17.48
CA LEU A 98 -10.55 -22.26 16.91
C LEU A 98 -9.56 -23.04 16.02
N LEU A 99 -8.98 -24.10 16.54
CA LEU A 99 -7.93 -24.84 15.86
C LEU A 99 -8.49 -26.12 15.23
N TYR A 100 -7.90 -26.50 14.09
CA TYR A 100 -8.22 -27.74 13.37
C TYR A 100 -6.93 -28.51 13.04
N PRO A 101 -7.00 -29.85 12.90
CA PRO A 101 -5.87 -30.65 12.46
C PRO A 101 -5.34 -30.15 11.12
N TRP A 102 -4.03 -29.96 10.98
CA TRP A 102 -3.42 -29.43 9.74
C TRP A 102 -3.72 -30.28 8.49
N THR A 103 -4.12 -31.55 8.71
CA THR A 103 -4.50 -32.49 7.65
C THR A 103 -5.90 -32.27 7.09
N ASP A 104 -6.73 -31.45 7.74
CA ASP A 104 -8.13 -31.29 7.40
C ASP A 104 -8.61 -29.85 7.65
N ASN A 105 -8.69 -29.06 6.57
CA ASN A 105 -9.15 -27.68 6.68
C ASN A 105 -10.65 -27.61 6.91
N THR A 106 -11.05 -27.32 8.13
CA THR A 106 -12.44 -27.16 8.57
C THR A 106 -12.80 -25.71 8.92
N THR A 107 -12.15 -24.74 8.30
CA THR A 107 -12.37 -23.31 8.54
C THR A 107 -13.85 -22.93 8.38
N ASP A 108 -14.50 -23.40 7.34
CA ASP A 108 -15.93 -23.16 7.06
C ASP A 108 -16.84 -23.74 8.14
N VAL A 109 -16.60 -24.98 8.56
CA VAL A 109 -17.39 -25.64 9.61
C VAL A 109 -17.26 -24.90 10.95
N LEU A 110 -16.03 -24.53 11.33
CA LEU A 110 -15.79 -23.80 12.57
C LEU A 110 -16.39 -22.39 12.54
N ALA A 111 -16.29 -21.71 11.38
CA ALA A 111 -16.86 -20.38 11.20
C ALA A 111 -18.40 -20.42 11.35
N HIS A 112 -19.09 -21.35 10.69
CA HIS A 112 -20.55 -21.47 10.81
C HIS A 112 -20.98 -21.91 12.21
N LYS A 113 -20.23 -22.80 12.86
CA LYS A 113 -20.54 -23.23 14.24
C LYS A 113 -20.44 -22.08 15.24
N ALA A 114 -19.47 -21.18 15.08
CA ALA A 114 -19.21 -20.07 16.00
C ALA A 114 -19.95 -18.78 15.62
N GLY A 115 -20.12 -18.51 14.31
CA GLY A 115 -20.65 -17.26 13.75
C GLY A 115 -22.09 -17.32 13.27
N GLY A 116 -22.69 -18.49 13.15
CA GLY A 116 -24.05 -18.67 12.61
C GLY A 116 -24.10 -18.86 11.09
N PRO A 117 -25.30 -18.84 10.48
CA PRO A 117 -25.47 -19.17 9.06
C PRO A 117 -25.11 -18.04 8.09
N GLU A 118 -25.32 -16.78 8.49
CA GLU A 118 -25.18 -15.62 7.61
C GLU A 118 -23.84 -14.95 7.85
N ILE A 119 -22.79 -15.32 7.09
CA ILE A 119 -21.44 -14.85 7.27
C ILE A 119 -20.94 -14.13 6.01
N GLY A 120 -20.59 -12.84 6.14
CA GLY A 120 -19.86 -12.11 5.11
C GLY A 120 -18.39 -12.54 5.09
N ALA A 121 -17.75 -12.61 3.91
CA ALA A 121 -16.35 -13.00 3.80
C ALA A 121 -15.60 -12.17 2.76
N ASP A 122 -14.30 -11.97 2.96
CA ASP A 122 -13.40 -11.27 2.04
C ASP A 122 -12.81 -12.18 0.94
N THR A 123 -13.11 -13.46 0.99
CA THR A 123 -12.75 -14.45 -0.02
C THR A 123 -14.00 -15.19 -0.48
N ALA A 124 -14.04 -15.53 -1.77
CA ALA A 124 -15.17 -16.32 -2.31
C ALA A 124 -15.07 -17.77 -1.80
N MET A 125 -16.03 -18.16 -0.96
CA MET A 125 -16.14 -19.49 -0.37
C MET A 125 -17.59 -19.97 -0.42
N PRO A 126 -17.86 -21.29 -0.67
CA PRO A 126 -19.21 -21.82 -0.61
C PRO A 126 -19.84 -21.60 0.77
N GLY A 127 -21.10 -21.12 0.79
CA GLY A 127 -21.82 -20.86 2.05
C GLY A 127 -21.51 -19.50 2.70
N PHE A 128 -20.69 -18.66 2.08
CA PHE A 128 -20.35 -17.31 2.58
C PHE A 128 -20.77 -16.23 1.58
N TYR A 129 -21.06 -15.03 2.08
CA TYR A 129 -21.37 -13.85 1.25
C TYR A 129 -20.07 -13.09 0.95
N HIS A 130 -19.54 -13.27 -0.24
CA HIS A 130 -18.33 -12.54 -0.66
C HIS A 130 -18.60 -11.04 -0.75
N HIS A 131 -17.76 -10.23 -0.12
CA HIS A 131 -17.90 -8.78 -0.06
C HIS A 131 -16.56 -8.05 -0.18
N ASN A 132 -16.59 -6.84 -0.77
CA ASN A 132 -15.44 -5.95 -0.84
C ASN A 132 -15.41 -5.01 0.38
N PHE A 133 -14.49 -5.24 1.30
CA PHE A 133 -14.34 -4.45 2.52
C PHE A 133 -13.45 -3.19 2.35
N THR A 134 -12.97 -2.88 1.16
CA THR A 134 -12.17 -1.68 0.88
C THR A 134 -12.84 -0.39 1.37
N PRO A 135 -14.15 -0.14 1.17
CA PRO A 135 -14.80 1.06 1.65
C PRO A 135 -14.76 1.25 3.17
N LEU A 136 -14.71 0.15 3.95
CA LEU A 136 -14.57 0.23 5.42
C LEU A 136 -13.18 0.69 5.85
N ARG A 137 -12.15 0.32 5.08
CA ARG A 137 -10.75 0.67 5.36
C ARG A 137 -10.36 2.06 4.89
N ALA A 138 -11.03 2.55 3.84
CA ALA A 138 -10.63 3.77 3.14
C ALA A 138 -10.52 5.02 4.03
N PRO A 139 -11.43 5.32 4.96
CA PRO A 139 -11.27 6.43 5.89
C PRO A 139 -10.30 6.05 7.02
N LEU A 140 -9.05 6.50 6.91
CA LEU A 140 -8.02 6.24 7.93
C LEU A 140 -8.32 6.98 9.23
N LEU A 141 -8.12 6.29 10.36
CA LEU A 141 -8.15 6.87 11.70
C LEU A 141 -6.83 7.59 12.02
N SER A 142 -6.82 8.48 13.00
CA SER A 142 -5.61 9.23 13.38
C SER A 142 -4.44 8.31 13.76
N ALA A 143 -4.68 7.21 14.46
CA ALA A 143 -3.65 6.25 14.81
C ALA A 143 -3.06 5.53 13.57
N GLU A 144 -3.90 5.27 12.55
CA GLU A 144 -3.43 4.73 11.27
C GLU A 144 -2.58 5.74 10.50
N VAL A 145 -2.98 7.01 10.49
CA VAL A 145 -2.21 8.10 9.89
C VAL A 145 -0.83 8.23 10.54
N ASP A 146 -0.75 8.16 11.87
CA ASP A 146 0.52 8.27 12.59
C ASP A 146 1.45 7.07 12.27
N ARG A 147 0.90 5.85 12.21
CA ARG A 147 1.66 4.66 11.76
C ARG A 147 2.10 4.78 10.30
N LEU A 148 1.21 5.26 9.41
CA LEU A 148 1.53 5.44 8.00
C LEU A 148 2.69 6.42 7.81
N ARG A 149 2.71 7.54 8.56
CA ARG A 149 3.84 8.49 8.56
C ARG A 149 5.13 7.86 9.05
N GLN A 150 5.08 7.05 10.10
CA GLN A 150 6.28 6.34 10.63
C GLN A 150 6.84 5.35 9.59
N VAL A 151 5.99 4.54 8.98
CA VAL A 151 6.38 3.60 7.93
C VAL A 151 6.95 4.36 6.72
N ALA A 152 6.29 5.44 6.29
CA ALA A 152 6.74 6.27 5.17
C ALA A 152 8.14 6.87 5.44
N ALA A 153 8.35 7.41 6.62
CA ALA A 153 9.66 7.96 7.00
C ALA A 153 10.76 6.88 6.98
N ALA A 154 10.48 5.69 7.52
CA ALA A 154 11.43 4.59 7.53
C ALA A 154 11.75 4.06 6.12
N VAL A 155 10.73 3.85 5.28
CA VAL A 155 10.88 3.40 3.88
C VAL A 155 11.65 4.44 3.07
N THR A 156 11.32 5.72 3.21
CA THR A 156 11.99 6.82 2.50
C THR A 156 13.47 6.92 2.88
N ALA A 157 13.77 6.86 4.18
CA ALA A 157 15.16 6.88 4.66
C ALA A 157 15.96 5.68 4.13
N SER A 158 15.38 4.48 4.13
CA SER A 158 15.98 3.27 3.55
C SER A 158 16.23 3.44 2.05
N THR A 159 15.24 3.94 1.32
CA THR A 159 15.33 4.18 -0.13
C THR A 159 16.48 5.13 -0.47
N VAL A 160 16.55 6.29 0.19
CA VAL A 160 17.61 7.29 -0.06
C VAL A 160 18.99 6.75 0.31
N ARG A 161 19.11 6.09 1.47
CA ARG A 161 20.38 5.49 1.93
C ARG A 161 20.90 4.47 0.93
N VAL A 162 20.03 3.54 0.48
CA VAL A 162 20.42 2.48 -0.45
C VAL A 162 20.70 3.03 -1.85
N LEU A 163 19.86 3.95 -2.36
CA LEU A 163 20.07 4.60 -3.65
C LEU A 163 21.46 5.22 -3.76
N ARG A 164 21.94 5.87 -2.69
CA ARG A 164 23.27 6.48 -2.63
C ARG A 164 24.43 5.47 -2.64
N THR A 165 24.15 4.17 -2.46
CA THR A 165 25.17 3.11 -2.56
C THR A 165 25.27 2.51 -3.96
N PHE A 166 24.40 2.90 -4.88
CA PHE A 166 24.46 2.41 -6.26
C PHE A 166 25.67 3.02 -6.97
N THR A 167 26.34 2.20 -7.74
CA THR A 167 27.50 2.58 -8.55
C THR A 167 27.44 1.86 -9.91
N PRO A 168 28.01 2.41 -10.98
CA PRO A 168 28.17 1.66 -12.21
C PRO A 168 28.85 0.31 -11.95
N GLY A 169 28.32 -0.74 -12.60
CA GLY A 169 28.76 -2.14 -12.40
C GLY A 169 27.88 -2.97 -11.48
N ILE A 170 27.03 -2.36 -10.64
CA ILE A 170 26.06 -3.11 -9.81
C ILE A 170 24.95 -3.71 -10.69
N THR A 171 24.49 -4.92 -10.36
CA THR A 171 23.36 -5.56 -11.04
C THR A 171 22.02 -5.14 -10.44
N GLU A 172 20.93 -5.30 -11.21
CA GLU A 172 19.55 -5.07 -10.69
C GLU A 172 19.24 -6.00 -9.51
N ASP A 173 19.73 -7.26 -9.54
CA ASP A 173 19.56 -8.21 -8.45
C ASP A 173 20.28 -7.75 -7.17
N GLU A 174 21.50 -7.19 -7.29
CA GLU A 174 22.22 -6.61 -6.16
C GLU A 174 21.54 -5.35 -5.61
N MET A 175 20.99 -4.49 -6.48
CA MET A 175 20.19 -3.33 -6.07
C MET A 175 18.98 -3.78 -5.24
N ALA A 176 18.25 -4.79 -5.72
CA ALA A 176 17.10 -5.37 -5.02
C ALA A 176 17.50 -6.02 -3.69
N ALA A 177 18.61 -6.75 -3.66
CA ALA A 177 19.13 -7.37 -2.44
C ALA A 177 19.49 -6.33 -1.36
N ARG A 178 20.16 -5.22 -1.74
CA ARG A 178 20.55 -4.16 -0.79
C ARG A 178 19.34 -3.50 -0.14
N ILE A 179 18.30 -3.11 -0.93
CA ILE A 179 17.11 -2.48 -0.34
C ILE A 179 16.30 -3.48 0.48
N SER A 180 16.20 -4.74 0.04
CA SER A 180 15.50 -5.78 0.81
C SER A 180 16.17 -6.03 2.17
N ALA A 181 17.50 -6.13 2.20
CA ALA A 181 18.25 -6.32 3.43
C ALA A 181 18.05 -5.16 4.41
N ASP A 182 18.11 -3.91 3.92
CA ASP A 182 17.91 -2.73 4.75
C ASP A 182 16.49 -2.64 5.33
N LEU A 183 15.47 -2.97 4.54
CA LEU A 183 14.07 -2.97 4.99
C LEU A 183 13.78 -4.10 5.98
N LEU A 184 14.22 -5.33 5.68
CA LEU A 184 13.94 -6.50 6.52
C LEU A 184 14.57 -6.38 7.93
N THR A 185 15.75 -5.75 8.05
CA THR A 185 16.35 -5.49 9.37
C THR A 185 15.55 -4.49 10.22
N ARG A 186 14.55 -3.84 9.63
CA ARG A 186 13.63 -2.89 10.28
C ARG A 186 12.22 -3.45 10.42
N HIS A 187 12.03 -4.75 10.17
CA HIS A 187 10.72 -5.40 10.14
C HIS A 187 9.77 -4.80 9.09
N ILE A 188 10.32 -4.29 7.99
CA ILE A 188 9.56 -3.78 6.83
C ILE A 188 9.72 -4.80 5.70
N THR A 189 8.59 -5.30 5.19
CA THR A 189 8.58 -6.30 4.12
C THR A 189 8.42 -5.61 2.77
N PRO A 190 9.37 -5.75 1.83
CA PRO A 190 9.15 -5.30 0.45
C PRO A 190 8.10 -6.21 -0.21
N SER A 191 6.98 -5.63 -0.65
CA SER A 191 5.90 -6.36 -1.33
C SER A 191 5.98 -6.23 -2.85
N VAL A 192 6.59 -5.15 -3.35
CA VAL A 192 6.95 -4.95 -4.76
C VAL A 192 8.38 -4.48 -4.83
N LEU A 193 9.18 -5.09 -5.70
CA LEU A 193 10.56 -4.71 -5.99
C LEU A 193 10.75 -4.64 -7.51
N LEU A 194 10.94 -3.42 -8.02
CA LEU A 194 11.22 -3.18 -9.42
C LEU A 194 12.52 -2.38 -9.52
N MET A 195 13.53 -3.01 -10.10
CA MET A 195 14.83 -2.40 -10.34
C MET A 195 15.09 -2.42 -11.83
N GLY A 196 15.44 -1.28 -12.38
CA GLY A 196 15.79 -1.16 -13.77
C GLY A 196 17.16 -0.54 -13.94
N ALA A 197 17.90 -1.01 -14.93
CA ALA A 197 19.17 -0.44 -15.35
C ALA A 197 19.12 -0.07 -16.83
N ASP A 198 19.51 1.17 -17.14
CA ASP A 198 19.69 1.71 -18.48
C ASP A 198 18.50 1.43 -19.43
N GLU A 199 18.71 0.72 -20.54
CA GLU A 199 17.71 0.44 -21.58
C GLU A 199 16.43 -0.25 -21.04
N ARG A 200 16.56 -1.04 -19.97
CA ARG A 200 15.41 -1.75 -19.42
C ARG A 200 14.38 -0.80 -18.83
N ILE A 201 14.78 0.38 -18.31
CA ILE A 201 13.88 1.42 -17.78
C ILE A 201 13.03 2.03 -18.90
N PHE A 202 13.56 2.11 -20.11
CA PHE A 202 12.84 2.65 -21.26
C PHE A 202 11.88 1.63 -21.88
N HIS A 203 12.18 0.33 -21.77
CA HIS A 203 11.38 -0.74 -22.36
C HIS A 203 10.27 -1.25 -21.43
N TYR A 204 10.49 -1.25 -20.13
CA TYR A 204 9.58 -1.89 -19.17
C TYR A 204 9.07 -0.92 -18.12
N LYS A 205 7.75 -0.76 -18.02
CA LYS A 205 7.11 0.01 -16.93
C LYS A 205 7.31 -0.69 -15.57
N HIS A 206 7.35 -2.03 -15.58
CA HIS A 206 7.67 -2.87 -14.43
C HIS A 206 8.94 -3.69 -14.71
N ALA A 207 10.10 -3.08 -14.53
CA ALA A 207 11.38 -3.75 -14.66
C ALA A 207 11.64 -4.63 -13.43
N VAL A 208 11.18 -5.89 -13.48
CA VAL A 208 11.51 -6.89 -12.45
C VAL A 208 13.02 -7.15 -12.48
N PRO A 209 13.71 -7.20 -11.32
CA PRO A 209 15.15 -7.39 -11.26
C PRO A 209 15.63 -8.60 -12.07
N ARG A 210 16.74 -8.43 -12.75
CA ARG A 210 17.47 -9.42 -13.52
C ARG A 210 18.96 -9.11 -13.44
N ALA A 211 19.80 -9.86 -14.14
CA ALA A 211 21.23 -9.63 -14.21
C ALA A 211 21.63 -8.38 -15.05
N GLY A 212 20.71 -7.43 -15.28
CA GLY A 212 21.00 -6.15 -15.92
C GLY A 212 22.01 -5.35 -15.10
N VAL A 213 23.04 -4.80 -15.76
CA VAL A 213 24.13 -4.08 -15.09
C VAL A 213 23.94 -2.58 -15.27
N LEU A 214 23.88 -1.86 -14.16
CA LEU A 214 23.82 -0.40 -14.15
C LEU A 214 25.09 0.21 -14.75
N LYS A 215 24.92 1.02 -15.80
CA LYS A 215 26.01 1.79 -16.39
C LYS A 215 25.84 3.27 -16.08
N ASN A 216 24.71 3.85 -16.49
CA ASN A 216 24.47 5.28 -16.33
C ASN A 216 23.17 5.58 -15.60
N TYR A 217 22.09 4.79 -15.81
CA TYR A 217 20.75 5.15 -15.37
C TYR A 217 20.09 4.01 -14.59
N GLY A 218 19.73 4.27 -13.34
CA GLY A 218 19.13 3.30 -12.45
C GLY A 218 17.79 3.75 -11.92
N MET A 219 16.84 2.81 -11.76
CA MET A 219 15.55 2.97 -11.14
C MET A 219 15.44 2.07 -9.91
N LEU A 220 15.04 2.64 -8.77
CA LEU A 220 14.57 1.94 -7.59
C LEU A 220 13.10 2.29 -7.40
N ASN A 221 12.22 1.31 -7.63
CA ASN A 221 10.80 1.40 -7.38
C ASN A 221 10.39 0.27 -6.44
N LEU A 222 9.71 0.59 -5.36
CA LEU A 222 9.26 -0.40 -4.39
C LEU A 222 7.90 -0.06 -3.79
N CYS A 223 7.18 -1.10 -3.36
CA CYS A 223 6.17 -1.01 -2.33
C CYS A 223 6.68 -1.78 -1.11
N ALA A 224 6.51 -1.22 0.08
CA ALA A 224 6.98 -1.82 1.31
C ALA A 224 5.91 -1.70 2.39
N ARG A 225 5.76 -2.77 3.20
CA ARG A 225 4.68 -2.91 4.16
C ARG A 225 5.19 -3.11 5.58
N GLN A 226 4.57 -2.39 6.51
CA GLN A 226 4.71 -2.63 7.95
C GLN A 226 3.38 -2.31 8.64
N HIS A 227 3.01 -3.05 9.66
CA HIS A 227 1.72 -2.91 10.36
C HIS A 227 0.50 -3.00 9.41
N GLY A 228 0.62 -3.78 8.34
CA GLY A 228 -0.37 -3.88 7.27
C GLY A 228 -0.39 -2.68 6.30
N LEU A 229 0.20 -1.53 6.67
CA LEU A 229 0.21 -0.31 5.84
C LEU A 229 1.33 -0.35 4.81
N VAL A 230 1.01 0.08 3.58
CA VAL A 230 1.90 0.01 2.41
C VAL A 230 2.33 1.40 1.97
N ILE A 231 3.61 1.54 1.70
CA ILE A 231 4.24 2.73 1.12
C ILE A 231 4.78 2.39 -0.26
N SER A 232 4.46 3.21 -1.25
CA SER A 232 4.97 3.13 -2.61
C SER A 232 5.88 4.31 -2.89
N ILE A 233 7.05 4.06 -3.48
CA ILE A 233 8.05 5.08 -3.78
C ILE A 233 8.89 4.69 -4.99
N THR A 234 9.16 5.65 -5.89
CA THR A 234 10.12 5.48 -7.00
C THR A 234 11.19 6.55 -6.91
N ARG A 235 12.45 6.15 -7.06
CA ARG A 235 13.60 7.07 -7.15
C ARG A 235 14.52 6.63 -8.27
N PHE A 236 15.20 7.63 -8.85
CA PHE A 236 16.12 7.41 -9.99
C PHE A 236 17.49 7.99 -9.68
N ILE A 237 18.51 7.37 -10.25
CA ILE A 237 19.92 7.82 -10.21
C ILE A 237 20.47 7.85 -11.64
N HIS A 238 21.25 8.89 -11.96
CA HIS A 238 21.94 8.96 -13.24
C HIS A 238 23.39 9.40 -13.03
N PHE A 239 24.31 8.63 -13.59
CA PHE A 239 25.75 8.93 -13.59
C PHE A 239 26.10 9.73 -14.83
N GLY A 240 26.66 10.92 -14.61
CA GLY A 240 26.93 11.89 -15.67
C GLY A 240 25.73 12.81 -15.98
N PRO A 241 25.84 13.66 -17.02
CA PRO A 241 24.82 14.65 -17.36
C PRO A 241 23.49 13.97 -17.72
N LEU A 242 22.39 14.47 -17.14
CA LEU A 242 21.06 13.99 -17.48
C LEU A 242 20.69 14.37 -18.92
N PRO A 243 20.33 13.42 -19.80
CA PRO A 243 19.88 13.73 -21.17
C PRO A 243 18.66 14.66 -21.18
N ALA A 244 18.68 15.68 -22.05
CA ALA A 244 17.61 16.69 -22.11
C ALA A 244 16.21 16.08 -22.35
N VAL A 245 16.11 15.03 -23.17
CA VAL A 245 14.83 14.33 -23.41
C VAL A 245 14.33 13.65 -22.14
N LEU A 246 15.23 13.06 -21.35
CA LEU A 246 14.87 12.42 -20.10
C LEU A 246 14.43 13.46 -19.06
N ALA A 247 15.16 14.58 -18.93
CA ALA A 247 14.77 15.70 -18.06
C ALA A 247 13.36 16.22 -18.42
N ALA A 248 13.08 16.42 -19.70
CA ALA A 248 11.76 16.85 -20.17
C ALA A 248 10.64 15.82 -19.84
N ASN A 249 10.93 14.52 -19.92
CA ASN A 249 9.97 13.49 -19.53
C ASN A 249 9.69 13.48 -18.01
N PHE A 250 10.69 13.76 -17.18
CA PHE A 250 10.47 13.94 -15.73
C PHE A 250 9.62 15.15 -15.43
N GLU A 251 9.81 16.29 -16.10
CA GLU A 251 8.96 17.46 -15.94
C GLU A 251 7.51 17.18 -16.36
N LYS A 252 7.29 16.46 -17.46
CA LYS A 252 5.96 16.04 -17.89
C LYS A 252 5.30 15.11 -16.88
N ALA A 253 6.02 14.10 -16.36
CA ALA A 253 5.51 13.20 -15.33
C ALA A 253 5.16 13.96 -14.04
N ALA A 254 6.04 14.87 -13.60
CA ALA A 254 5.82 15.72 -12.43
C ALA A 254 4.59 16.64 -12.59
N ARG A 255 4.34 17.17 -13.80
CA ARG A 255 3.16 17.99 -14.09
C ARG A 255 1.88 17.18 -13.99
N ILE A 256 1.83 16.00 -14.61
CA ILE A 256 0.66 15.11 -14.53
C ILE A 256 0.42 14.69 -13.07
N ASN A 257 1.48 14.38 -12.31
CA ASN A 257 1.37 14.08 -10.90
C ASN A 257 0.80 15.26 -10.10
N ALA A 258 1.28 16.48 -10.36
CA ALA A 258 0.78 17.69 -9.70
C ALA A 258 -0.72 17.94 -9.98
N GLU A 259 -1.17 17.69 -11.20
CA GLU A 259 -2.59 17.79 -11.58
C GLU A 259 -3.45 16.74 -10.84
N LEU A 260 -2.97 15.50 -10.73
CA LEU A 260 -3.62 14.44 -9.95
C LEU A 260 -3.68 14.81 -8.46
N LEU A 261 -2.56 15.27 -7.87
CA LEU A 261 -2.53 15.73 -6.48
C LEU A 261 -3.47 16.88 -6.22
N HIS A 262 -3.56 17.85 -7.15
CA HIS A 262 -4.48 18.97 -7.06
C HIS A 262 -5.96 18.55 -7.13
N ALA A 263 -6.26 17.55 -7.94
CA ALA A 263 -7.63 17.03 -8.12
C ALA A 263 -8.03 16.03 -7.03
N THR A 264 -7.09 15.45 -6.28
CA THR A 264 -7.35 14.50 -5.20
C THR A 264 -7.99 15.22 -4.01
N ARG A 265 -9.32 15.13 -3.90
CA ARG A 265 -10.13 15.74 -2.85
C ARG A 265 -11.33 14.86 -2.50
N ALA A 266 -11.80 14.94 -1.27
CA ALA A 266 -12.94 14.15 -0.81
C ALA A 266 -14.12 14.25 -1.77
N GLY A 267 -14.70 13.12 -2.11
CA GLY A 267 -15.84 13.00 -3.03
C GLY A 267 -15.49 12.88 -4.51
N ALA A 268 -14.26 13.22 -4.95
CA ALA A 268 -13.83 12.97 -6.32
C ALA A 268 -13.90 11.46 -6.65
N THR A 269 -14.31 11.12 -7.87
CA THR A 269 -14.39 9.72 -8.30
C THR A 269 -13.10 9.24 -8.95
N SER A 270 -12.91 7.93 -8.98
CA SER A 270 -11.85 7.25 -9.74
C SER A 270 -11.85 7.71 -11.21
N ALA A 271 -13.05 7.82 -11.84
CA ALA A 271 -13.20 8.31 -13.21
C ALA A 271 -12.79 9.79 -13.39
N ASP A 272 -13.14 10.67 -12.43
CA ASP A 272 -12.70 12.07 -12.46
C ASP A 272 -11.17 12.19 -12.49
N LEU A 273 -10.51 11.40 -11.64
CA LEU A 273 -9.06 11.41 -11.52
C LEU A 273 -8.36 10.76 -12.75
N TYR A 274 -8.96 9.73 -13.34
CA TYR A 274 -8.50 9.21 -14.62
C TYR A 274 -8.59 10.25 -15.74
N ALA A 275 -9.70 10.99 -15.81
CA ALA A 275 -9.89 12.05 -16.80
C ALA A 275 -8.86 13.20 -16.64
N VAL A 276 -8.48 13.53 -15.39
CA VAL A 276 -7.40 14.49 -15.10
C VAL A 276 -6.07 13.99 -15.66
N ALA A 277 -5.71 12.72 -15.41
CA ALA A 277 -4.50 12.12 -15.96
C ALA A 277 -4.51 12.12 -17.50
N ALA A 278 -5.62 11.70 -18.12
CA ALA A 278 -5.76 11.68 -19.58
C ALA A 278 -5.55 13.06 -20.20
N LYS A 279 -6.14 14.11 -19.60
CA LYS A 279 -5.93 15.50 -20.01
C LYS A 279 -4.47 15.92 -19.86
N GLY A 280 -3.80 15.54 -18.76
CA GLY A 280 -2.40 15.84 -18.51
C GLY A 280 -1.48 15.20 -19.55
N TYR A 281 -1.68 13.92 -19.90
CA TYR A 281 -0.94 13.25 -20.97
C TYR A 281 -1.17 13.89 -22.34
N ALA A 282 -2.40 14.26 -22.67
CA ALA A 282 -2.72 14.95 -23.92
C ALA A 282 -2.02 16.33 -23.99
N ALA A 283 -2.07 17.10 -22.92
CA ALA A 283 -1.40 18.41 -22.82
C ALA A 283 0.14 18.29 -22.93
N ALA A 284 0.71 17.17 -22.43
CA ALA A 284 2.13 16.87 -22.56
C ALA A 284 2.53 16.39 -23.97
N GLY A 285 1.57 16.23 -24.91
CA GLY A 285 1.80 15.78 -26.28
C GLY A 285 2.08 14.28 -26.40
N VAL A 286 1.64 13.46 -25.41
CA VAL A 286 1.87 12.01 -25.33
C VAL A 286 0.60 11.26 -24.88
N PRO A 287 -0.55 11.46 -25.55
CA PRO A 287 -1.84 10.93 -25.09
C PRO A 287 -1.85 9.40 -24.95
N ASP A 288 -1.08 8.68 -25.78
CA ASP A 288 -1.07 7.20 -25.78
C ASP A 288 -0.33 6.60 -24.57
N GLU A 289 0.45 7.40 -23.83
CA GLU A 289 1.18 6.89 -22.65
C GLU A 289 0.24 6.45 -21.52
N ILE A 290 -0.96 7.03 -21.41
CA ILE A 290 -1.93 6.65 -20.37
C ILE A 290 -2.36 5.19 -20.48
N ALA A 291 -2.43 4.64 -21.72
CA ALA A 291 -2.83 3.25 -21.94
C ALA A 291 -1.72 2.23 -21.62
N LYS A 292 -0.47 2.69 -21.45
CA LYS A 292 0.68 1.81 -21.23
C LYS A 292 0.92 1.44 -19.77
N HIS A 293 0.25 2.11 -18.83
CA HIS A 293 0.40 1.87 -17.39
C HIS A 293 -0.76 2.46 -16.61
N HIS A 294 -1.18 1.83 -15.51
CA HIS A 294 -2.15 2.46 -14.60
C HIS A 294 -1.53 3.71 -13.94
N GLN A 295 -2.38 4.68 -13.61
CA GLN A 295 -1.91 5.98 -13.10
C GLN A 295 -1.76 6.02 -11.58
N GLY A 296 -1.95 4.88 -10.91
CA GLY A 296 -2.05 4.81 -9.48
C GLY A 296 -3.47 4.99 -8.96
N GLY A 297 -3.60 5.27 -7.69
CA GLY A 297 -4.88 5.41 -6.99
C GLY A 297 -4.74 5.40 -5.50
N ALA A 298 -5.83 5.08 -4.81
CA ALA A 298 -5.83 4.93 -3.36
C ALA A 298 -4.98 3.75 -2.91
N CYS A 299 -4.31 3.92 -1.79
CA CYS A 299 -3.55 2.87 -1.12
C CYS A 299 -3.78 2.96 0.40
N GLY A 300 -3.23 2.04 1.15
CA GLY A 300 -3.35 1.97 2.59
C GLY A 300 -2.91 0.61 3.07
N TYR A 301 -3.83 -0.33 3.16
CA TYR A 301 -3.54 -1.72 3.51
C TYR A 301 -3.20 -2.61 2.29
N LEU A 302 -3.38 -2.07 1.08
CA LEU A 302 -2.89 -2.66 -0.18
C LEU A 302 -2.01 -1.64 -0.90
N GLU A 303 -1.17 -2.12 -1.83
CA GLU A 303 -0.40 -1.28 -2.76
C GLU A 303 -1.33 -0.35 -3.54
N ARG A 304 -2.50 -0.86 -3.88
CA ARG A 304 -3.64 -0.11 -4.43
C ARG A 304 -4.93 -0.71 -3.90
N ASP A 305 -5.67 0.04 -3.10
CA ASP A 305 -7.05 -0.29 -2.72
C ASP A 305 -7.98 -0.17 -3.93
N TRP A 306 -7.72 0.79 -4.81
CA TRP A 306 -8.28 0.94 -6.13
C TRP A 306 -7.36 1.79 -7.02
N VAL A 307 -7.46 1.64 -8.33
CA VAL A 307 -6.75 2.46 -9.33
C VAL A 307 -7.73 3.37 -10.05
N ALA A 308 -7.25 4.52 -10.55
CA ALA A 308 -8.05 5.39 -11.38
C ALA A 308 -8.37 4.70 -12.72
N LEU A 309 -9.66 4.54 -13.02
CA LEU A 309 -10.19 3.91 -14.23
C LEU A 309 -11.18 4.85 -14.94
N PRO A 310 -11.35 4.71 -16.26
CA PRO A 310 -12.25 5.59 -17.04
C PRO A 310 -13.70 5.59 -16.55
N ASP A 311 -14.17 4.48 -16.01
CA ASP A 311 -15.52 4.21 -15.51
C ASP A 311 -15.55 3.90 -14.01
N GLY A 312 -14.46 4.21 -13.29
CA GLY A 312 -14.32 3.92 -11.86
C GLY A 312 -15.29 4.73 -11.01
N THR A 313 -15.97 4.04 -10.11
CA THR A 313 -17.01 4.61 -9.24
C THR A 313 -16.55 4.87 -7.81
N GLU A 314 -15.37 4.38 -7.44
CA GLU A 314 -14.77 4.59 -6.12
C GLU A 314 -14.61 6.08 -5.85
N ARG A 315 -14.83 6.45 -4.59
CA ARG A 315 -14.76 7.84 -4.17
C ARG A 315 -13.63 8.06 -3.17
N VAL A 316 -12.98 9.19 -3.33
CA VAL A 316 -11.97 9.67 -2.38
C VAL A 316 -12.62 9.96 -1.03
N ALA A 317 -12.12 9.30 0.03
CA ALA A 317 -12.53 9.55 1.41
C ALA A 317 -11.85 10.81 1.99
N PRO A 318 -12.42 11.43 3.05
CA PRO A 318 -11.87 12.65 3.66
C PRO A 318 -10.44 12.51 4.21
N THR A 319 -10.09 11.30 4.69
CA THR A 319 -8.72 10.95 5.15
C THR A 319 -8.31 9.66 4.47
N GLN A 320 -7.43 9.74 3.48
CA GLN A 320 -7.05 8.58 2.67
C GLN A 320 -5.65 8.75 2.08
N ALA A 321 -4.91 7.64 1.96
CA ALA A 321 -3.62 7.63 1.29
C ALA A 321 -3.76 7.32 -0.20
N PHE A 322 -2.84 7.86 -0.98
CA PHE A 322 -2.75 7.65 -2.43
C PHE A 322 -1.30 7.41 -2.84
N ALA A 323 -1.12 6.65 -3.90
CA ALA A 323 0.14 6.57 -4.62
C ALA A 323 -0.15 6.75 -6.11
N TRP A 324 -0.02 7.99 -6.59
CA TRP A 324 -0.06 8.31 -8.00
C TRP A 324 1.28 7.96 -8.63
N ASN A 325 1.28 7.45 -9.85
CA ASN A 325 2.51 7.02 -10.52
C ASN A 325 2.52 7.29 -12.03
N PRO A 326 2.14 8.50 -12.48
CA PRO A 326 2.20 8.83 -13.90
C PRO A 326 3.60 8.60 -14.44
N SER A 327 3.69 7.97 -15.62
CA SER A 327 4.95 7.55 -16.18
C SER A 327 5.01 7.76 -17.70
N LEU A 328 6.14 8.24 -18.17
CA LEU A 328 6.52 8.32 -19.59
C LEU A 328 7.67 7.34 -19.86
N GLN A 329 8.11 7.30 -21.11
CA GLN A 329 9.28 6.49 -21.44
C GLN A 329 10.52 6.96 -20.66
N GLY A 330 11.05 6.09 -19.84
CA GLY A 330 12.20 6.35 -18.97
C GLY A 330 11.94 7.20 -17.73
N ALA A 331 10.76 7.76 -17.51
CA ALA A 331 10.47 8.65 -16.38
C ALA A 331 9.18 8.25 -15.65
N LYS A 332 9.15 8.45 -14.34
CA LYS A 332 7.99 8.24 -13.46
C LYS A 332 8.04 9.22 -12.28
N ALA A 333 6.90 9.74 -11.89
CA ALA A 333 6.75 10.45 -10.62
C ALA A 333 5.88 9.59 -9.70
N GLU A 334 6.44 9.09 -8.58
CA GLU A 334 5.71 8.26 -7.63
C GLU A 334 6.13 8.55 -6.20
N ASP A 335 5.14 8.96 -5.43
CA ASP A 335 5.21 9.17 -3.98
C ASP A 335 3.92 8.70 -3.33
N THR A 336 4.02 8.21 -2.09
CA THR A 336 2.84 8.03 -1.24
C THR A 336 2.46 9.36 -0.62
N VAL A 337 1.20 9.73 -0.74
CA VAL A 337 0.63 10.97 -0.21
C VAL A 337 -0.57 10.68 0.68
N LEU A 338 -0.86 11.59 1.60
CA LEU A 338 -2.03 11.57 2.46
C LEU A 338 -2.92 12.77 2.15
N LEU A 339 -4.19 12.51 1.84
CA LEU A 339 -5.24 13.51 1.90
C LEU A 339 -5.78 13.57 3.32
N ARG A 340 -5.74 14.74 3.96
CA ARG A 340 -6.35 14.99 5.27
C ARG A 340 -6.74 16.44 5.39
N ASP A 341 -7.92 16.71 5.92
CA ASP A 341 -8.44 18.06 6.15
C ASP A 341 -8.40 18.95 4.87
N GLY A 342 -8.63 18.34 3.70
CA GLY A 342 -8.60 19.00 2.39
C GLY A 342 -7.20 19.37 1.87
N ALA A 343 -6.15 18.93 2.56
CA ALA A 343 -4.75 19.14 2.17
C ALA A 343 -4.07 17.82 1.79
N ILE A 344 -3.10 17.91 0.86
CA ILE A 344 -2.23 16.80 0.47
C ILE A 344 -0.88 16.97 1.18
N GLU A 345 -0.46 15.92 1.87
CA GLU A 345 0.87 15.75 2.47
C GLU A 345 1.64 14.69 1.70
N ILE A 346 2.86 14.99 1.23
CA ILE A 346 3.73 13.99 0.57
C ILE A 346 4.51 13.27 1.67
N LEU A 347 4.16 12.02 1.94
CA LEU A 347 4.73 11.24 3.03
C LEU A 347 6.14 10.71 2.72
N THR A 348 6.45 10.52 1.44
CA THR A 348 7.74 9.99 0.96
C THR A 348 8.64 11.06 0.37
N ALA A 349 8.44 12.33 0.74
CA ALA A 349 9.29 13.42 0.28
C ALA A 349 10.78 13.19 0.59
N THR A 350 11.64 13.48 -0.39
CA THR A 350 13.11 13.34 -0.28
C THR A 350 13.78 14.70 -0.49
N PRO A 351 13.75 15.62 0.50
CA PRO A 351 14.25 16.98 0.34
C PRO A 351 15.76 17.05 0.07
N ASP A 352 16.51 15.98 0.41
CA ASP A 352 17.95 15.87 0.16
C ASP A 352 18.30 15.41 -1.26
N LEU A 353 17.30 15.13 -2.10
CA LEU A 353 17.45 14.77 -3.51
C LEU A 353 16.89 15.91 -4.40
N PRO A 354 17.26 15.97 -5.68
CA PRO A 354 16.65 16.93 -6.60
C PRO A 354 15.13 16.87 -6.62
N VAL A 355 14.48 18.03 -6.70
CA VAL A 355 13.02 18.17 -6.68
C VAL A 355 12.56 18.98 -7.90
N ILE A 356 11.45 18.55 -8.49
CA ILE A 356 10.75 19.26 -9.55
C ILE A 356 9.51 19.92 -8.93
N GLU A 357 9.42 21.24 -9.02
CA GLU A 357 8.30 22.04 -8.49
C GLU A 357 7.35 22.43 -9.61
N ILE A 358 6.06 22.14 -9.44
CA ILE A 358 5.01 22.49 -10.38
C ILE A 358 3.95 23.31 -9.66
N SER A 359 3.60 24.48 -10.20
CA SER A 359 2.52 25.32 -9.67
C SER A 359 1.20 25.02 -10.39
N ILE A 360 0.16 24.65 -9.62
CA ILE A 360 -1.21 24.45 -10.08
C ILE A 360 -2.16 25.21 -9.16
N GLY A 361 -2.96 26.12 -9.71
CA GLY A 361 -3.94 26.86 -8.92
C GLY A 361 -3.36 27.67 -7.76
N GLY A 362 -2.13 28.18 -7.89
CA GLY A 362 -1.43 28.93 -6.86
C GLY A 362 -0.80 28.08 -5.76
N LYS A 363 -0.88 26.73 -5.84
CA LYS A 363 -0.21 25.78 -4.94
C LYS A 363 0.99 25.16 -5.63
N ILE A 364 2.08 24.95 -4.89
CA ILE A 364 3.28 24.26 -5.37
C ILE A 364 3.20 22.78 -4.97
N TYR A 365 3.33 21.90 -5.97
CA TYR A 365 3.44 20.47 -5.83
C TYR A 365 4.87 20.03 -6.15
N ARG A 366 5.41 19.09 -5.36
CA ARG A 366 6.79 18.62 -5.46
C ARG A 366 6.80 17.17 -5.89
N SER A 367 7.65 16.84 -6.85
CA SER A 367 7.98 15.46 -7.22
C SER A 367 9.48 15.27 -7.15
N ALA A 368 9.94 14.05 -6.84
CA ALA A 368 11.36 13.75 -6.84
C ALA A 368 11.92 13.86 -8.27
N GLY A 369 13.07 14.50 -8.40
CA GLY A 369 13.90 14.50 -9.59
C GLY A 369 14.87 13.31 -9.61
N VAL A 370 15.80 13.33 -10.57
CA VAL A 370 16.83 12.30 -10.71
C VAL A 370 18.02 12.66 -9.82
N TYR A 371 18.47 11.72 -8.99
CA TYR A 371 19.70 11.89 -8.20
C TYR A 371 20.93 11.82 -9.12
N LEU A 372 21.78 12.82 -9.03
CA LEU A 372 23.06 12.94 -9.77
C LEU A 372 24.19 12.95 -8.75
N PRO A 373 24.87 11.80 -8.51
CA PRO A 373 25.93 11.71 -7.51
C PRO A 373 27.21 12.46 -7.90
#